data_95fea5b7b450cf6f74502596a34ef235
#
_entry.id   95fea5b7b450cf6f74502596a34ef235
#
_cell.length_a   1.000
_cell.length_b   1.000
_cell.length_c   1.000
_cell.angle_alpha   90.00
_cell.angle_beta   90.00
_cell.angle_gamma   90.00
#
_symmetry.space_group_name_H-M   'P 1'
#
loop_
_entity.id
_entity.type
_entity.pdbx_description
1 polymer ?
#
loop_
_entity_poly.entity_id
_entity_poly.type
_entity_poly.pdbx_seq_one_letter_code
_entity_poly.pdbx_strand_id
1 'polypeptide(L)'
;MTIFTPIEETKAKGKVKKVFKSIKKERKIKAIPNFWKSIANDPDTLERTWSSLRDIMKKGALDTLTKEMIYIAVSMTNSCEYCIRSHTAAAKKKGMSDKMLKEIIAVVGMANETNRLVESYQVEVDELSLIHI
;
A
#
# COMPACT_ATOMS: atom_id res chain seq x y z
N MET A 1 1.60 19.87 -7.03
CA MET A 1 1.28 20.02 -8.47
C MET A 1 1.19 18.62 -9.06
N THR A 2 0.16 18.32 -9.83
CA THR A 2 -0.02 17.03 -10.53
C THR A 2 0.50 17.15 -11.96
N ILE A 3 1.16 16.09 -12.48
CA ILE A 3 1.64 16.04 -13.88
C ILE A 3 0.44 15.96 -14.84
N PHE A 4 -0.58 15.18 -14.49
CA PHE A 4 -1.81 15.04 -15.26
C PHE A 4 -3.01 15.45 -14.43
N THR A 5 -4.01 16.05 -15.07
CA THR A 5 -5.29 16.35 -14.42
C THR A 5 -6.01 15.05 -14.07
N PRO A 6 -6.38 14.83 -12.79
CA PRO A 6 -7.13 13.64 -12.40
C PRO A 6 -8.47 13.53 -13.16
N ILE A 7 -8.85 12.32 -13.53
CA ILE A 7 -10.13 12.04 -14.19
C ILE A 7 -11.25 12.01 -13.15
N GLU A 8 -12.13 13.00 -13.19
CA GLU A 8 -13.29 13.03 -12.30
C GLU A 8 -14.33 11.96 -12.65
N GLU A 9 -15.06 11.49 -11.64
CA GLU A 9 -16.07 10.43 -11.83
C GLU A 9 -17.12 10.78 -12.89
N THR A 10 -17.50 12.05 -12.95
CA THR A 10 -18.47 12.57 -13.92
C THR A 10 -17.97 12.55 -15.36
N LYS A 11 -16.63 12.55 -15.52
CA LYS A 11 -15.96 12.50 -16.82
C LYS A 11 -15.50 11.09 -17.22
N ALA A 12 -15.62 10.13 -16.32
CA ALA A 12 -15.19 8.76 -16.54
C ALA A 12 -16.04 8.07 -17.62
N LYS A 13 -15.38 7.46 -18.62
CA LYS A 13 -16.03 6.74 -19.73
C LYS A 13 -15.40 5.36 -19.90
N GLY A 14 -16.09 4.47 -20.63
CA GLY A 14 -15.54 3.17 -21.04
C GLY A 14 -14.93 2.36 -19.89
N LYS A 15 -13.70 1.94 -20.07
CA LYS A 15 -12.92 1.14 -19.10
C LYS A 15 -12.78 1.85 -17.75
N VAL A 16 -12.45 3.14 -17.74
CA VAL A 16 -12.31 3.93 -16.51
C VAL A 16 -13.59 3.89 -15.67
N LYS A 17 -14.74 4.12 -16.30
CA LYS A 17 -16.04 4.08 -15.62
C LYS A 17 -16.35 2.70 -15.03
N LYS A 18 -16.01 1.62 -15.74
CA LYS A 18 -16.18 0.24 -15.25
C LYS A 18 -15.31 -0.02 -14.02
N VAL A 19 -14.05 0.37 -14.06
CA VAL A 19 -13.12 0.19 -12.94
C VAL A 19 -13.54 1.03 -11.74
N PHE A 20 -13.92 2.28 -11.92
CA PHE A 20 -14.42 3.13 -10.83
C PHE A 20 -15.66 2.54 -10.14
N LYS A 21 -16.59 1.96 -10.91
CA LYS A 21 -17.75 1.25 -10.35
C LYS A 21 -17.32 0.04 -9.50
N SER A 22 -16.36 -0.74 -9.98
CA SER A 22 -15.81 -1.90 -9.25
C SER A 22 -15.16 -1.45 -7.94
N ILE A 23 -14.31 -0.42 -7.96
CA ILE A 23 -13.66 0.14 -6.77
C ILE A 23 -14.70 0.57 -5.73
N LYS A 24 -15.70 1.34 -6.13
CA LYS A 24 -16.75 1.83 -5.22
C LYS A 24 -17.53 0.68 -4.59
N LYS A 25 -17.91 -0.31 -5.39
CA LYS A 25 -18.66 -1.48 -4.94
C LYS A 25 -17.86 -2.32 -3.94
N GLU A 26 -16.64 -2.69 -4.29
CA GLU A 26 -15.82 -3.60 -3.48
C GLU A 26 -15.28 -2.95 -2.21
N ARG A 27 -14.91 -1.67 -2.28
CA ARG A 27 -14.45 -0.91 -1.11
C ARG A 27 -15.57 -0.29 -0.28
N LYS A 28 -16.81 -0.33 -0.77
CA LYS A 28 -17.98 0.27 -0.12
C LYS A 28 -17.78 1.77 0.16
N ILE A 29 -17.24 2.50 -0.81
CA ILE A 29 -16.96 3.93 -0.74
C ILE A 29 -17.87 4.73 -1.65
N LYS A 30 -18.13 6.00 -1.27
CA LYS A 30 -19.03 6.90 -2.02
C LYS A 30 -18.31 7.66 -3.14
N ALA A 31 -17.02 7.92 -2.97
CA ALA A 31 -16.21 8.70 -3.91
C ALA A 31 -14.91 7.99 -4.25
N ILE A 32 -14.40 8.20 -5.46
CA ILE A 32 -13.13 7.63 -5.91
C ILE A 32 -11.96 8.41 -5.32
N PRO A 33 -11.01 7.76 -4.62
CA PRO A 33 -9.79 8.40 -4.11
C PRO A 33 -8.90 8.97 -5.22
N ASN A 34 -8.17 10.02 -4.91
CA ASN A 34 -7.35 10.77 -5.86
C ASN A 34 -6.32 9.92 -6.61
N PHE A 35 -5.73 8.92 -5.95
CA PHE A 35 -4.81 7.99 -6.60
C PHE A 35 -5.42 7.35 -7.85
N TRP A 36 -6.64 6.79 -7.71
CA TRP A 36 -7.34 6.14 -8.83
C TRP A 36 -7.73 7.12 -9.93
N LYS A 37 -8.14 8.34 -9.56
CA LYS A 37 -8.44 9.40 -10.52
C LYS A 37 -7.20 9.81 -11.31
N SER A 38 -6.03 9.85 -10.66
CA SER A 38 -4.77 10.24 -11.29
C SER A 38 -4.27 9.19 -12.28
N ILE A 39 -4.24 7.91 -11.89
CA ILE A 39 -3.79 6.84 -12.79
C ILE A 39 -4.83 6.50 -13.88
N ALA A 40 -6.06 6.97 -13.75
CA ALA A 40 -7.10 6.82 -14.76
C ALA A 40 -6.78 7.55 -16.09
N ASN A 41 -5.76 8.40 -16.10
CA ASN A 41 -5.21 8.96 -17.34
C ASN A 41 -4.63 7.89 -18.28
N ASP A 42 -4.24 6.73 -17.72
CA ASP A 42 -3.95 5.52 -18.47
C ASP A 42 -4.94 4.42 -18.03
N PRO A 43 -5.99 4.15 -18.82
CA PRO A 43 -7.02 3.17 -18.45
C PRO A 43 -6.50 1.74 -18.28
N ASP A 44 -5.44 1.35 -18.99
CA ASP A 44 -4.86 0.01 -18.89
C ASP A 44 -4.06 -0.13 -17.59
N THR A 45 -3.30 0.89 -17.21
CA THR A 45 -2.62 0.95 -15.91
C THR A 45 -3.63 0.95 -14.77
N LEU A 46 -4.72 1.72 -14.86
CA LEU A 46 -5.79 1.72 -13.86
C LEU A 46 -6.37 0.32 -13.65
N GLU A 47 -6.76 -0.36 -14.73
CA GLU A 47 -7.36 -1.69 -14.66
C GLU A 47 -6.40 -2.73 -14.08
N ARG A 48 -5.18 -2.76 -14.56
CA ARG A 48 -4.12 -3.67 -14.07
C ARG A 48 -3.81 -3.46 -12.60
N THR A 49 -3.66 -2.20 -12.18
CA THR A 49 -3.36 -1.84 -10.79
C THR A 49 -4.51 -2.20 -9.85
N TRP A 50 -5.75 -1.90 -10.25
CA TRP A 50 -6.93 -2.28 -9.45
C TRP A 50 -7.06 -3.79 -9.31
N SER A 51 -6.92 -4.53 -10.41
CA SER A 51 -7.00 -5.99 -10.39
C SER A 51 -5.92 -6.61 -9.50
N SER A 52 -4.67 -6.16 -9.64
CA SER A 52 -3.55 -6.63 -8.83
C SER A 52 -3.77 -6.35 -7.34
N LEU A 53 -4.12 -5.11 -6.99
CA LEU A 53 -4.34 -4.72 -5.60
C LEU A 53 -5.48 -5.52 -4.96
N ARG A 54 -6.60 -5.65 -5.65
CA ARG A 54 -7.75 -6.43 -5.20
C ARG A 54 -7.36 -7.88 -4.92
N ASP A 55 -6.63 -8.51 -5.85
CA ASP A 55 -6.30 -9.93 -5.75
C ASP A 55 -5.23 -10.20 -4.69
N ILE A 56 -4.26 -9.29 -4.52
CA ILE A 56 -3.21 -9.43 -3.51
C ILE A 56 -3.73 -9.12 -2.10
N MET A 57 -4.55 -8.09 -1.94
CA MET A 57 -5.01 -7.65 -0.62
C MET A 57 -6.15 -8.45 -0.02
N LYS A 58 -6.79 -9.36 -0.79
CA LYS A 58 -7.80 -10.27 -0.23
C LYS A 58 -7.19 -11.25 0.78
N LYS A 59 -8.02 -11.80 1.67
CA LYS A 59 -7.60 -12.83 2.64
C LYS A 59 -6.99 -14.03 1.90
N GLY A 60 -5.83 -14.46 2.38
CA GLY A 60 -5.12 -15.65 1.94
C GLY A 60 -4.50 -16.35 3.15
N ALA A 61 -3.26 -16.82 3.04
CA ALA A 61 -2.50 -17.31 4.19
C ALA A 61 -2.30 -16.22 5.25
N LEU A 62 -2.13 -14.96 4.80
CA LEU A 62 -2.16 -13.79 5.67
C LEU A 62 -3.57 -13.19 5.68
N ASP A 63 -4.01 -12.73 6.83
CA ASP A 63 -5.26 -11.98 6.95
C ASP A 63 -5.13 -10.56 6.37
N THR A 64 -6.27 -9.90 6.18
CA THR A 64 -6.30 -8.58 5.54
C THR A 64 -5.69 -7.48 6.39
N LEU A 65 -5.74 -7.58 7.72
CA LEU A 65 -5.10 -6.61 8.61
C LEU A 65 -3.57 -6.72 8.53
N THR A 66 -3.03 -7.93 8.58
CA THR A 66 -1.60 -8.18 8.41
C THR A 66 -1.08 -7.60 7.09
N LYS A 67 -1.83 -7.80 5.99
CA LYS A 67 -1.47 -7.23 4.68
C LYS A 67 -1.45 -5.70 4.68
N GLU A 68 -2.40 -5.05 5.35
CA GLU A 68 -2.37 -3.58 5.52
C GLU A 68 -1.15 -3.12 6.33
N MET A 69 -0.82 -3.81 7.42
CA MET A 69 0.35 -3.48 8.24
C MET A 69 1.67 -3.62 7.47
N ILE A 70 1.81 -4.67 6.66
CA ILE A 70 2.95 -4.84 5.75
C ILE A 70 3.01 -3.68 4.74
N TYR A 71 1.87 -3.32 4.16
CA TYR A 71 1.80 -2.21 3.20
C TYR A 71 2.23 -0.88 3.84
N ILE A 72 1.78 -0.61 5.06
CA ILE A 72 2.19 0.58 5.84
C ILE A 72 3.71 0.60 6.04
N ALA A 73 4.30 -0.52 6.47
CA ALA A 73 5.74 -0.62 6.71
C ALA A 73 6.57 -0.34 5.45
N VAL A 74 6.19 -0.93 4.31
CA VAL A 74 6.82 -0.67 3.01
C VAL A 74 6.66 0.79 2.59
N SER A 75 5.47 1.36 2.80
CA SER A 75 5.18 2.75 2.45
C SER A 75 5.98 3.74 3.29
N MET A 76 6.22 3.45 4.57
CA MET A 76 7.09 4.25 5.44
C MET A 76 8.53 4.24 4.93
N THR A 77 9.07 3.07 4.59
CA THR A 77 10.42 2.94 4.03
C THR A 77 10.57 3.68 2.71
N ASN A 78 9.55 3.65 1.85
CA ASN A 78 9.53 4.32 0.55
C ASN A 78 9.07 5.80 0.62
N SER A 79 8.80 6.34 1.79
CA SER A 79 8.35 7.74 1.99
C SER A 79 7.09 8.10 1.19
N CYS A 80 6.15 7.16 1.03
CA CYS A 80 4.89 7.41 0.35
C CYS A 80 3.82 7.91 1.33
N GLU A 81 3.74 9.22 1.54
CA GLU A 81 2.79 9.84 2.47
C GLU A 81 1.32 9.44 2.18
N TYR A 82 0.93 9.49 0.91
CA TYR A 82 -0.42 9.09 0.50
C TYR A 82 -0.74 7.65 0.90
N CYS A 83 0.19 6.73 0.64
CA CYS A 83 0.03 5.31 0.94
C CYS A 83 -0.02 5.06 2.46
N ILE A 84 0.87 5.72 3.23
CA ILE A 84 0.86 5.64 4.70
C ILE A 84 -0.50 6.03 5.25
N ARG A 85 -1.03 7.18 4.85
CA ARG A 85 -2.33 7.68 5.32
C ARG A 85 -3.49 6.76 4.93
N SER A 86 -3.56 6.33 3.67
CA SER A 86 -4.68 5.54 3.17
C SER A 86 -4.70 4.13 3.77
N HIS A 87 -3.55 3.46 3.87
CA HIS A 87 -3.46 2.11 4.43
C HIS A 87 -3.55 2.10 5.96
N THR A 88 -3.08 3.16 6.65
CA THR A 88 -3.34 3.33 8.08
C THR A 88 -4.85 3.45 8.37
N ALA A 89 -5.58 4.24 7.59
CA ALA A 89 -7.02 4.34 7.72
C ALA A 89 -7.74 3.00 7.45
N ALA A 90 -7.29 2.26 6.44
CA ALA A 90 -7.83 0.93 6.12
C ALA A 90 -7.53 -0.09 7.23
N ALA A 91 -6.31 -0.10 7.77
CA ALA A 91 -5.90 -0.98 8.87
C ALA A 91 -6.68 -0.69 10.16
N LYS A 92 -6.90 0.58 10.51
CA LYS A 92 -7.73 0.96 11.66
C LYS A 92 -9.16 0.46 11.54
N LYS A 93 -9.77 0.54 10.37
CA LYS A 93 -11.10 -0.05 10.11
C LYS A 93 -11.13 -1.57 10.28
N LYS A 94 -9.98 -2.24 10.12
CA LYS A 94 -9.82 -3.68 10.30
C LYS A 94 -9.35 -4.06 11.71
N GLY A 95 -9.28 -3.10 12.63
CA GLY A 95 -8.97 -3.34 14.05
C GLY A 95 -7.55 -3.01 14.49
N MET A 96 -6.73 -2.35 13.68
CA MET A 96 -5.42 -1.87 14.10
C MET A 96 -5.55 -0.82 15.21
N SER A 97 -4.95 -1.06 16.35
CA SER A 97 -4.86 -0.09 17.44
C SER A 97 -3.71 0.91 17.22
N ASP A 98 -3.77 2.03 17.94
CA ASP A 98 -2.65 2.99 17.94
C ASP A 98 -1.38 2.39 18.53
N LYS A 99 -1.51 1.44 19.48
CA LYS A 99 -0.37 0.71 20.02
C LYS A 99 0.31 -0.14 18.96
N MET A 100 -0.45 -0.88 18.15
CA MET A 100 0.07 -1.65 17.02
C MET A 100 0.77 -0.74 16.00
N LEU A 101 0.20 0.41 15.68
CA LEU A 101 0.82 1.36 14.75
C LEU A 101 2.16 1.88 15.28
N LYS A 102 2.26 2.18 16.58
CA LYS A 102 3.54 2.59 17.22
C LYS A 102 4.59 1.49 17.14
N GLU A 103 4.20 0.24 17.30
CA GLU A 103 5.12 -0.91 17.16
C GLU A 103 5.59 -1.07 15.70
N ILE A 104 4.70 -0.91 14.72
CA ILE A 104 5.09 -0.89 13.29
C ILE A 104 6.14 0.20 13.03
N ILE A 105 5.90 1.42 13.51
CA ILE A 105 6.84 2.54 13.34
C ILE A 105 8.20 2.20 13.95
N ALA A 106 8.22 1.63 15.15
CA ALA A 106 9.45 1.23 15.83
C ALA A 106 10.22 0.16 15.04
N VAL A 107 9.53 -0.86 14.53
CA VAL A 107 10.12 -1.92 13.71
C VAL A 107 10.69 -1.35 12.41
N VAL A 108 9.94 -0.49 11.72
CA VAL A 108 10.38 0.16 10.48
C VAL A 108 11.63 0.99 10.73
N GLY A 109 11.64 1.81 11.79
CA GLY A 109 12.80 2.64 12.15
C GLY A 109 14.05 1.80 12.41
N MET A 110 13.93 0.78 13.25
CA MET A 110 15.02 -0.14 13.57
C MET A 110 15.51 -0.91 12.33
N ALA A 111 14.60 -1.45 11.52
CA ALA A 111 14.96 -2.21 10.33
C ALA A 111 15.70 -1.33 9.30
N ASN A 112 15.24 -0.09 9.09
CA ASN A 112 15.94 0.84 8.20
C ASN A 112 17.34 1.18 8.71
N GLU A 113 17.53 1.37 10.03
CA GLU A 113 18.85 1.58 10.63
C GLU A 113 19.75 0.36 10.41
N THR A 114 19.31 -0.83 10.80
CA THR A 114 20.12 -2.05 10.70
C THR A 114 20.45 -2.38 9.23
N ASN A 115 19.53 -2.20 8.31
CA ASN A 115 19.79 -2.39 6.89
C ASN A 115 20.89 -1.43 6.38
N ARG A 116 20.88 -0.18 6.86
CA ARG A 116 21.94 0.77 6.51
C ARG A 116 23.29 0.40 7.12
N LEU A 117 23.30 -0.10 8.34
CA LEU A 117 24.53 -0.56 8.99
C LEU A 117 25.12 -1.77 8.26
N VAL A 118 24.31 -2.78 7.94
CA VAL A 118 24.74 -3.97 7.19
C VAL A 118 25.35 -3.57 5.84
N GLU A 119 24.66 -2.72 5.09
CA GLU A 119 25.13 -2.25 3.78
C GLU A 119 26.41 -1.40 3.89
N SER A 120 26.45 -0.45 4.85
CA SER A 120 27.58 0.46 5.03
C SER A 120 28.85 -0.24 5.50
N TYR A 121 28.71 -1.28 6.31
CA TYR A 121 29.85 -2.11 6.75
C TYR A 121 30.16 -3.24 5.76
N GLN A 122 29.38 -3.39 4.68
CA GLN A 122 29.54 -4.45 3.68
C GLN A 122 29.62 -5.83 4.32
N VAL A 123 28.70 -6.09 5.26
CA VAL A 123 28.67 -7.34 6.04
C VAL A 123 28.43 -8.53 5.10
N GLU A 124 29.36 -9.48 5.13
CA GLU A 124 29.21 -10.74 4.39
C GLU A 124 28.07 -11.57 4.97
N VAL A 125 27.34 -12.26 4.10
CA VAL A 125 26.24 -13.14 4.53
C VAL A 125 26.85 -14.40 5.15
N ASP A 126 26.46 -14.70 6.39
CA ASP A 126 26.86 -15.91 7.09
C ASP A 126 26.33 -17.17 6.39
N GLU A 127 26.95 -18.31 6.65
CA GLU A 127 26.36 -19.59 6.27
C GLU A 127 24.97 -19.75 6.92
N LEU A 128 24.00 -20.28 6.15
CA LEU A 128 22.60 -20.40 6.61
C LEU A 128 22.44 -21.09 7.96
N SER A 129 23.37 -22.03 8.30
CA SER A 129 23.41 -22.71 9.58
C SER A 129 23.73 -21.79 10.77
N LEU A 130 24.32 -20.62 10.53
CA LEU A 130 24.71 -19.64 11.53
C LEU A 130 23.73 -18.47 11.66
N ILE A 131 22.78 -18.35 10.74
CA ILE A 131 21.76 -17.29 10.79
C ILE A 131 20.69 -17.72 11.80
N HIS A 132 20.85 -17.26 13.02
CA HIS A 132 19.85 -17.37 14.09
C HIS A 132 19.27 -15.99 14.37
N ILE A 133 18.02 -15.80 14.02
CA ILE A 133 17.25 -14.62 14.43
C ILE A 133 16.08 -15.05 15.30
#